data_623335793c246e6619210eef043bf5c7
#
_entry.id   623335793c246e6619210eef043bf5c7
#
_cell.length_a   1.000
_cell.length_b   1.000
_cell.length_c   1.000
_cell.angle_alpha   90.00
_cell.angle_beta   90.00
_cell.angle_gamma   90.00
#
_symmetry.space_group_name_H-M   'P 1'
#
loop_
_entity.id
_entity.type
_entity.pdbx_description
1 polymer ?
#
loop_
_entity_poly.entity_id
_entity_poly.type
_entity_poly.pdbx_seq_one_letter_code
_entity_poly.pdbx_strand_id
1 'polypeptide(L)'
;METAQEFTKATGFTVAVVPVDGVDALSKAGADVVLGLDGADALQASAAGTIAGSAPQDTATIAGTVVDGAAAAIAYGRDDVCVIADKSWMSANGRPLPTSFGDLTSPRIRALLTVPDPASSSVGRAFVQEAAAQTGEGLGSFAQSLNPRVDSSLGGALAAWTAGAHVSEGYLSEVVGASAGSSGAYPLIVAPRSLAAAAATNTGADSYGTAISSTCIARIMYAAPTASPASDGAESLIAWLQGETAQRSLATTGAVYPIDGVLATDTKAGWLMGISGDPIVADETVGSLDAMSAWLATWSSALASPAPTTPSTPDPVTDPGTQDVEPEPAPADNPATDAGYEDSSGDEE
;
A
#
# COMPACT_ATOMS: atom_id res chain seq x y z
N MET A 1 -4.04 9.07 -17.49
CA MET A 1 -4.25 9.87 -18.75
C MET A 1 -3.58 9.23 -19.97
N GLU A 2 -2.33 8.83 -19.91
CA GLU A 2 -1.61 8.23 -21.06
C GLU A 2 -2.28 6.94 -21.57
N THR A 3 -2.55 6.00 -20.68
CA THR A 3 -3.24 4.74 -21.01
C THR A 3 -4.63 4.94 -21.64
N ALA A 4 -5.40 5.91 -21.12
CA ALA A 4 -6.71 6.27 -21.71
C ALA A 4 -6.59 6.89 -23.11
N GLN A 5 -5.54 7.66 -23.37
CA GLN A 5 -5.26 8.20 -24.71
C GLN A 5 -4.88 7.11 -25.72
N GLU A 6 -4.10 6.12 -25.28
CA GLU A 6 -3.76 4.97 -26.13
C GLU A 6 -5.00 4.15 -26.48
N PHE A 7 -5.88 3.90 -25.53
CA PHE A 7 -7.17 3.28 -25.79
C PHE A 7 -7.99 4.06 -26.82
N THR A 8 -8.13 5.39 -26.61
CA THR A 8 -8.87 6.25 -27.54
C THR A 8 -8.28 6.20 -28.95
N LYS A 9 -6.94 6.21 -29.07
CA LYS A 9 -6.25 6.11 -30.35
C LYS A 9 -6.50 4.76 -31.03
N ALA A 10 -6.56 3.67 -30.26
CA ALA A 10 -6.74 2.32 -30.77
C ALA A 10 -8.19 2.03 -31.19
N THR A 11 -9.19 2.59 -30.51
CA THR A 11 -10.60 2.19 -30.64
C THR A 11 -11.54 3.32 -31.09
N GLY A 12 -11.14 4.57 -30.92
CA GLY A 12 -11.97 5.75 -31.14
C GLY A 12 -12.89 6.11 -29.96
N PHE A 13 -13.03 5.26 -28.96
CA PHE A 13 -13.79 5.57 -27.74
C PHE A 13 -12.97 6.46 -26.79
N THR A 14 -13.64 7.33 -26.07
CA THR A 14 -13.03 8.16 -25.03
C THR A 14 -13.33 7.59 -23.64
N VAL A 15 -12.37 7.70 -22.72
CA VAL A 15 -12.53 7.26 -21.33
C VAL A 15 -12.60 8.50 -20.41
N ALA A 16 -13.64 8.53 -19.57
CA ALA A 16 -13.73 9.44 -18.43
C ALA A 16 -13.70 8.61 -17.14
N VAL A 17 -12.75 8.90 -16.26
CA VAL A 17 -12.61 8.20 -14.98
C VAL A 17 -13.38 8.95 -13.91
N VAL A 18 -14.25 8.23 -13.18
CA VAL A 18 -15.00 8.74 -12.03
C VAL A 18 -14.65 7.87 -10.83
N PRO A 19 -13.89 8.36 -9.86
CA PRO A 19 -13.61 7.63 -8.64
C PRO A 19 -14.89 7.39 -7.83
N VAL A 20 -15.02 6.19 -7.28
CA VAL A 20 -16.14 5.83 -6.41
C VAL A 20 -15.62 5.14 -5.14
N ASP A 21 -16.28 5.40 -4.02
CA ASP A 21 -15.95 4.77 -2.74
C ASP A 21 -16.85 3.53 -2.54
N GLY A 22 -16.27 2.35 -2.81
CA GLY A 22 -16.91 1.06 -2.58
C GLY A 22 -17.97 0.67 -3.61
N VAL A 23 -18.37 -0.61 -3.56
CA VAL A 23 -19.29 -1.24 -4.51
C VAL A 23 -20.69 -0.64 -4.45
N ASP A 24 -21.14 -0.18 -3.29
CA ASP A 24 -22.48 0.40 -3.11
C ASP A 24 -22.70 1.70 -3.90
N ALA A 25 -21.62 2.42 -4.19
CA ALA A 25 -21.67 3.65 -4.97
C ALA A 25 -21.77 3.41 -6.49
N LEU A 26 -21.45 2.20 -6.97
CA LEU A 26 -21.40 1.86 -8.40
C LEU A 26 -22.72 2.11 -9.13
N SER A 27 -23.84 1.75 -8.52
CA SER A 27 -25.17 1.90 -9.13
C SER A 27 -25.55 3.37 -9.42
N LYS A 28 -24.89 4.32 -8.77
CA LYS A 28 -25.13 5.77 -8.90
C LYS A 28 -24.09 6.46 -9.80
N ALA A 29 -23.00 5.79 -10.13
CA ALA A 29 -21.89 6.38 -10.86
C ALA A 29 -22.22 6.66 -12.33
N GLY A 30 -23.19 5.94 -12.92
CA GLY A 30 -23.53 6.08 -14.34
C GLY A 30 -22.39 5.67 -15.28
N ALA A 31 -21.50 4.79 -14.81
CA ALA A 31 -20.35 4.32 -15.57
C ALA A 31 -20.72 3.10 -16.43
N ASP A 32 -20.01 2.92 -17.54
CA ASP A 32 -20.15 1.75 -18.42
C ASP A 32 -19.30 0.58 -17.94
N VAL A 33 -18.15 0.86 -17.31
CA VAL A 33 -17.17 -0.11 -16.82
C VAL A 33 -16.77 0.24 -15.41
N VAL A 34 -16.61 -0.77 -14.59
CA VAL A 34 -15.97 -0.69 -13.27
C VAL A 34 -14.55 -1.23 -13.37
N LEU A 35 -13.59 -0.50 -12.84
CA LEU A 35 -12.18 -0.87 -12.75
C LEU A 35 -11.75 -0.94 -11.29
N GLY A 36 -10.77 -1.79 -11.00
CA GLY A 36 -10.15 -1.83 -9.68
C GLY A 36 -10.90 -2.66 -8.64
N LEU A 37 -11.85 -3.49 -9.06
CA LEU A 37 -12.46 -4.47 -8.17
C LEU A 37 -11.42 -5.49 -7.73
N ASP A 38 -11.49 -5.94 -6.50
CA ASP A 38 -10.90 -7.21 -6.06
C ASP A 38 -11.94 -8.35 -6.16
N GLY A 39 -11.56 -9.58 -5.78
CA GLY A 39 -12.47 -10.72 -5.87
C GLY A 39 -13.72 -10.57 -5.00
N ALA A 40 -13.60 -9.98 -3.80
CA ALA A 40 -14.73 -9.76 -2.90
C ALA A 40 -15.66 -8.65 -3.43
N ASP A 41 -15.09 -7.56 -3.93
CA ASP A 41 -15.85 -6.49 -4.57
C ASP A 41 -16.61 -7.01 -5.81
N ALA A 42 -15.98 -7.87 -6.62
CA ALA A 42 -16.58 -8.48 -7.79
C ALA A 42 -17.78 -9.36 -7.41
N LEU A 43 -17.63 -10.18 -6.37
CA LEU A 43 -18.75 -11.01 -5.83
C LEU A 43 -19.88 -10.14 -5.31
N GLN A 44 -19.58 -9.12 -4.53
CA GLN A 44 -20.59 -8.20 -3.99
C GLN A 44 -21.31 -7.46 -5.12
N ALA A 45 -20.58 -6.94 -6.11
CA ALA A 45 -21.14 -6.24 -7.26
C ALA A 45 -22.02 -7.16 -8.12
N SER A 46 -21.63 -8.42 -8.31
CA SER A 46 -22.41 -9.43 -9.00
C SER A 46 -23.69 -9.78 -8.25
N ALA A 47 -23.59 -10.03 -6.95
CA ALA A 47 -24.74 -10.35 -6.09
C ALA A 47 -25.75 -9.19 -6.01
N ALA A 48 -25.26 -7.93 -6.04
CA ALA A 48 -26.10 -6.73 -6.09
C ALA A 48 -26.67 -6.43 -7.49
N GLY A 49 -26.27 -7.17 -8.53
CA GLY A 49 -26.68 -6.94 -9.92
C GLY A 49 -26.18 -5.60 -10.47
N THR A 50 -25.07 -5.07 -9.99
CA THR A 50 -24.48 -3.81 -10.45
C THR A 50 -23.51 -4.01 -11.61
N ILE A 51 -22.97 -5.21 -11.80
CA ILE A 51 -22.17 -5.62 -12.95
C ILE A 51 -22.93 -6.62 -13.82
N ALA A 52 -22.50 -6.81 -15.07
CA ALA A 52 -23.11 -7.76 -16.01
C ALA A 52 -23.08 -9.20 -15.46
N GLY A 53 -24.01 -10.02 -15.94
CA GLY A 53 -24.10 -11.44 -15.51
C GLY A 53 -23.17 -12.40 -16.26
N SER A 54 -22.52 -11.96 -17.34
CA SER A 54 -21.65 -12.77 -18.19
C SER A 54 -20.39 -12.05 -18.59
N ALA A 55 -19.34 -12.82 -18.88
CA ALA A 55 -18.08 -12.27 -19.37
C ALA A 55 -18.28 -11.51 -20.68
N PRO A 56 -17.57 -10.38 -20.89
CA PRO A 56 -17.52 -9.68 -22.15
C PRO A 56 -16.94 -10.55 -23.27
N GLN A 57 -17.32 -10.26 -24.51
CA GLN A 57 -16.73 -10.93 -25.67
C GLN A 57 -15.24 -10.54 -25.81
N ASP A 58 -14.49 -11.39 -26.50
CA ASP A 58 -13.06 -11.17 -26.81
C ASP A 58 -12.14 -11.00 -25.59
N THR A 59 -12.58 -11.45 -24.40
CA THR A 59 -11.76 -11.47 -23.19
C THR A 59 -11.23 -12.88 -22.90
N ALA A 60 -9.99 -12.93 -22.40
CA ALA A 60 -9.36 -14.19 -22.02
C ALA A 60 -9.60 -14.50 -20.54
N THR A 61 -9.94 -15.74 -20.24
CA THR A 61 -9.92 -16.26 -18.88
C THR A 61 -8.50 -16.67 -18.53
N ILE A 62 -7.93 -16.02 -17.51
CA ILE A 62 -6.59 -16.32 -17.01
C ILE A 62 -6.73 -17.36 -15.90
N ALA A 63 -5.94 -18.43 -15.98
CA ALA A 63 -5.98 -19.49 -14.99
C ALA A 63 -5.67 -18.93 -13.58
N GLY A 64 -6.47 -19.32 -12.59
CA GLY A 64 -6.32 -18.88 -11.21
C GLY A 64 -6.88 -17.48 -10.91
N THR A 65 -7.54 -16.80 -11.88
CA THR A 65 -8.16 -15.48 -11.64
C THR A 65 -9.68 -15.47 -11.76
N VAL A 66 -10.30 -16.63 -11.96
CA VAL A 66 -11.76 -16.72 -12.06
C VAL A 66 -12.39 -16.48 -10.70
N VAL A 67 -13.35 -15.56 -10.64
CA VAL A 67 -14.17 -15.33 -9.45
C VAL A 67 -15.49 -16.08 -9.62
N ASP A 68 -15.63 -17.19 -8.91
CA ASP A 68 -16.88 -17.97 -8.93
C ASP A 68 -18.05 -17.11 -8.47
N GLY A 69 -19.11 -17.02 -9.27
CA GLY A 69 -20.26 -16.15 -8.98
C GLY A 69 -20.15 -14.72 -9.53
N ALA A 70 -19.02 -14.34 -10.16
CA ALA A 70 -18.82 -13.03 -10.79
C ALA A 70 -18.18 -13.18 -12.18
N ALA A 71 -18.81 -13.92 -13.07
CA ALA A 71 -18.27 -14.26 -14.40
C ALA A 71 -17.91 -13.04 -15.28
N ALA A 72 -18.53 -11.88 -15.03
CA ALA A 72 -18.22 -10.63 -15.76
C ALA A 72 -16.93 -9.96 -15.29
N ALA A 73 -16.38 -10.35 -14.16
CA ALA A 73 -15.16 -9.78 -13.61
C ALA A 73 -13.93 -10.38 -14.30
N ILE A 74 -13.24 -9.58 -15.10
CA ILE A 74 -12.11 -9.98 -15.94
C ILE A 74 -10.83 -9.41 -15.33
N ALA A 75 -9.89 -10.28 -15.00
CA ALA A 75 -8.59 -9.89 -14.47
C ALA A 75 -7.78 -9.12 -15.52
N TYR A 76 -7.22 -7.97 -15.12
CA TYR A 76 -6.37 -7.15 -15.99
C TYR A 76 -5.02 -6.77 -15.36
N GLY A 77 -4.78 -7.11 -14.12
CA GLY A 77 -3.51 -6.82 -13.45
C GLY A 77 -3.49 -7.21 -11.99
N ARG A 78 -2.44 -6.80 -11.30
CA ARG A 78 -2.24 -7.04 -9.87
C ARG A 78 -1.76 -5.76 -9.19
N ASP A 79 -2.34 -5.44 -8.05
CA ASP A 79 -1.90 -4.32 -7.21
C ASP A 79 -2.08 -4.69 -5.73
N ASP A 80 -1.07 -5.35 -5.16
CA ASP A 80 -1.08 -5.86 -3.79
C ASP A 80 -1.33 -4.73 -2.79
N VAL A 81 -2.05 -5.02 -1.74
CA VAL A 81 -2.21 -4.09 -0.61
C VAL A 81 -1.11 -4.37 0.41
N CYS A 82 -0.38 -3.32 0.79
CA CYS A 82 0.77 -3.40 1.69
C CYS A 82 0.74 -2.26 2.70
N VAL A 83 1.57 -2.36 3.73
CA VAL A 83 2.02 -1.18 4.46
C VAL A 83 3.13 -0.51 3.65
N ILE A 84 2.91 0.75 3.28
CA ILE A 84 3.89 1.59 2.59
C ILE A 84 4.50 2.56 3.60
N ALA A 85 5.82 2.58 3.69
CA ALA A 85 6.55 3.44 4.61
C ALA A 85 7.15 4.65 3.87
N ASP A 86 7.07 5.84 4.45
CA ASP A 86 7.91 6.98 4.09
C ASP A 86 9.32 6.73 4.62
N LYS A 87 10.20 6.23 3.75
CA LYS A 87 11.58 5.89 4.12
C LYS A 87 12.39 7.10 4.56
N SER A 88 12.10 8.28 4.03
CA SER A 88 12.80 9.52 4.37
C SER A 88 12.45 9.96 5.79
N TRP A 89 11.16 9.96 6.13
CA TRP A 89 10.70 10.26 7.47
C TRP A 89 11.24 9.25 8.49
N MET A 90 11.15 7.95 8.19
CA MET A 90 11.63 6.88 9.07
C MET A 90 13.12 7.06 9.39
N SER A 91 13.94 7.33 8.36
CA SER A 91 15.37 7.59 8.51
C SER A 91 15.65 8.85 9.34
N ALA A 92 14.99 9.97 9.01
CA ALA A 92 15.21 11.25 9.69
C ALA A 92 14.83 11.21 11.18
N ASN A 93 13.88 10.35 11.56
CA ASN A 93 13.42 10.19 12.94
C ASN A 93 14.06 8.99 13.66
N GLY A 94 15.08 8.36 13.08
CA GLY A 94 15.77 7.21 13.67
C GLY A 94 14.85 6.02 13.96
N ARG A 95 13.80 5.84 13.14
CA ARG A 95 12.87 4.72 13.24
C ARG A 95 13.28 3.64 12.26
N PRO A 96 13.38 2.37 12.69
CA PRO A 96 13.63 1.27 11.75
C PRO A 96 12.41 1.05 10.86
N LEU A 97 12.64 0.65 9.61
CA LEU A 97 11.55 0.12 8.78
C LEU A 97 11.07 -1.21 9.38
N PRO A 98 9.75 -1.45 9.45
CA PRO A 98 9.23 -2.77 9.79
C PRO A 98 9.74 -3.83 8.80
N THR A 99 10.07 -5.01 9.27
CA THR A 99 10.54 -6.13 8.46
C THR A 99 9.59 -7.32 8.51
N SER A 100 8.66 -7.29 9.45
CA SER A 100 7.62 -8.30 9.63
C SER A 100 6.28 -7.64 9.97
N PHE A 101 5.21 -8.40 9.81
CA PHE A 101 3.87 -7.97 10.23
C PHE A 101 3.82 -7.70 11.75
N GLY A 102 4.51 -8.51 12.55
CA GLY A 102 4.61 -8.34 13.99
C GLY A 102 5.30 -7.05 14.43
N ASP A 103 6.23 -6.52 13.63
CA ASP A 103 6.94 -5.26 13.96
C ASP A 103 5.99 -4.05 14.02
N LEU A 104 4.84 -4.13 13.34
CA LEU A 104 3.84 -3.05 13.32
C LEU A 104 3.31 -2.73 14.72
N THR A 105 3.30 -3.69 15.64
CA THR A 105 2.83 -3.51 17.03
C THR A 105 3.95 -3.12 18.00
N SER A 106 5.19 -3.06 17.54
CA SER A 106 6.32 -2.71 18.40
C SER A 106 6.18 -1.27 18.97
N PRO A 107 6.68 -0.99 20.18
CA PRO A 107 6.55 0.34 20.81
C PRO A 107 7.12 1.49 19.99
N ARG A 108 8.04 1.21 19.05
CA ARG A 108 8.66 2.21 18.18
C ARG A 108 7.87 2.49 16.91
N ILE A 109 6.91 1.63 16.53
CA ILE A 109 6.18 1.64 15.27
C ILE A 109 4.67 1.82 15.48
N ARG A 110 4.11 1.19 16.52
CA ARG A 110 2.67 1.29 16.81
C ARG A 110 2.21 2.75 16.83
N ALA A 111 0.98 2.99 16.40
CA ALA A 111 0.37 4.32 16.27
C ALA A 111 1.03 5.24 15.22
N LEU A 112 1.92 4.73 14.38
CA LEU A 112 2.49 5.46 13.23
C LEU A 112 1.81 5.12 11.91
N LEU A 113 0.81 4.23 11.92
CA LEU A 113 0.11 3.73 10.75
C LEU A 113 -1.23 4.43 10.58
N THR A 114 -1.53 4.86 9.35
CA THR A 114 -2.88 5.22 8.91
C THR A 114 -3.46 4.12 8.02
N VAL A 115 -4.75 3.82 8.23
CA VAL A 115 -5.49 2.75 7.55
C VAL A 115 -6.77 3.32 6.99
N PRO A 116 -7.12 3.13 5.70
CA PRO A 116 -8.46 3.40 5.20
C PRO A 116 -9.48 2.52 5.94
N ASP A 117 -10.65 3.07 6.27
CA ASP A 117 -11.66 2.36 7.04
C ASP A 117 -12.05 1.04 6.35
N PRO A 118 -11.81 -0.12 7.01
CA PRO A 118 -12.13 -1.42 6.43
C PRO A 118 -13.63 -1.64 6.17
N ALA A 119 -14.49 -0.87 6.81
CA ALA A 119 -15.94 -0.98 6.59
C ALA A 119 -16.35 -0.43 5.19
N SER A 120 -15.59 0.52 4.65
CA SER A 120 -15.91 1.17 3.37
C SER A 120 -14.84 1.01 2.29
N SER A 121 -13.61 0.61 2.66
CA SER A 121 -12.47 0.52 1.74
C SER A 121 -12.02 -0.92 1.51
N SER A 122 -11.95 -1.36 0.25
CA SER A 122 -11.36 -2.66 -0.12
C SER A 122 -9.89 -2.78 0.32
N VAL A 123 -9.16 -1.68 0.30
CA VAL A 123 -7.77 -1.61 0.78
C VAL A 123 -7.69 -1.89 2.29
N GLY A 124 -8.57 -1.26 3.07
CA GLY A 124 -8.67 -1.52 4.51
C GLY A 124 -9.11 -2.95 4.80
N ARG A 125 -10.09 -3.48 4.05
CA ARG A 125 -10.53 -4.89 4.16
C ARG A 125 -9.40 -5.87 3.90
N ALA A 126 -8.62 -5.67 2.84
CA ALA A 126 -7.48 -6.52 2.51
C ALA A 126 -6.46 -6.55 3.67
N PHE A 127 -6.18 -5.41 4.30
CA PHE A 127 -5.29 -5.36 5.45
C PHE A 127 -5.84 -6.13 6.67
N VAL A 128 -7.14 -6.03 6.96
CA VAL A 128 -7.77 -6.79 8.05
C VAL A 128 -7.76 -8.29 7.75
N GLN A 129 -7.96 -8.68 6.49
CA GLN A 129 -7.85 -10.07 6.03
C GLN A 129 -6.44 -10.62 6.29
N GLU A 130 -5.40 -9.89 5.90
CA GLU A 130 -4.02 -10.27 6.16
C GLU A 130 -3.74 -10.34 7.67
N ALA A 131 -4.20 -9.35 8.43
CA ALA A 131 -4.09 -9.36 9.88
C ALA A 131 -4.74 -10.60 10.50
N ALA A 132 -5.92 -10.99 10.03
CA ALA A 132 -6.62 -12.19 10.49
C ALA A 132 -5.86 -13.47 10.11
N ALA A 133 -5.31 -13.55 8.89
CA ALA A 133 -4.50 -14.67 8.45
C ALA A 133 -3.22 -14.85 9.29
N GLN A 134 -2.56 -13.73 9.64
CA GLN A 134 -1.33 -13.74 10.43
C GLN A 134 -1.55 -13.98 11.93
N THR A 135 -2.68 -13.55 12.46
CA THR A 135 -2.91 -13.52 13.92
C THR A 135 -4.00 -14.48 14.41
N GLY A 136 -4.84 -15.00 13.50
CA GLY A 136 -5.94 -15.90 13.85
C GLY A 136 -6.86 -15.26 14.92
N GLU A 137 -7.06 -15.97 16.03
CA GLU A 137 -7.86 -15.50 17.17
C GLU A 137 -7.27 -14.25 17.85
N GLY A 138 -6.00 -13.91 17.57
CA GLY A 138 -5.30 -12.74 18.09
C GLY A 138 -5.65 -11.42 17.38
N LEU A 139 -6.51 -11.40 16.35
CA LEU A 139 -6.82 -10.21 15.55
C LEU A 139 -7.23 -9.00 16.41
N GLY A 140 -8.09 -9.19 17.40
CA GLY A 140 -8.52 -8.11 18.29
C GLY A 140 -7.35 -7.52 19.11
N SER A 141 -6.52 -8.38 19.68
CA SER A 141 -5.34 -7.96 20.44
C SER A 141 -4.30 -7.25 19.56
N PHE A 142 -4.14 -7.73 18.31
CA PHE A 142 -3.29 -7.09 17.31
C PHE A 142 -3.79 -5.69 16.99
N ALA A 143 -5.08 -5.51 16.68
CA ALA A 143 -5.68 -4.23 16.37
C ALA A 143 -5.50 -3.20 17.50
N GLN A 144 -5.73 -3.61 18.76
CA GLN A 144 -5.52 -2.77 19.93
C GLN A 144 -4.04 -2.38 20.09
N SER A 145 -3.12 -3.33 19.90
CA SER A 145 -1.68 -3.10 20.04
C SER A 145 -1.15 -2.20 18.92
N LEU A 146 -1.67 -2.33 17.72
CA LEU A 146 -1.32 -1.52 16.56
C LEU A 146 -1.78 -0.06 16.76
N ASN A 147 -2.97 0.14 17.33
CA ASN A 147 -3.57 1.46 17.58
C ASN A 147 -3.45 2.41 16.37
N PRO A 148 -3.93 2.02 15.18
CA PRO A 148 -3.76 2.81 13.97
C PRO A 148 -4.70 4.01 13.95
N ARG A 149 -4.35 5.03 13.18
CA ARG A 149 -5.32 6.01 12.72
C ARG A 149 -6.21 5.37 11.64
N VAL A 150 -7.53 5.46 11.78
CA VAL A 150 -8.48 5.03 10.76
C VAL A 150 -9.05 6.26 10.06
N ASP A 151 -8.93 6.30 8.75
CA ASP A 151 -9.45 7.37 7.90
C ASP A 151 -10.62 6.85 7.05
N SER A 152 -11.63 7.69 6.83
CA SER A 152 -12.87 7.31 6.13
C SER A 152 -12.67 6.86 4.68
N SER A 153 -11.52 7.16 4.09
CA SER A 153 -11.19 6.81 2.69
C SER A 153 -9.68 6.70 2.49
N LEU A 154 -9.26 6.11 1.37
CA LEU A 154 -7.85 6.11 0.96
C LEU A 154 -7.32 7.53 0.76
N GLY A 155 -8.14 8.46 0.26
CA GLY A 155 -7.77 9.88 0.15
C GLY A 155 -7.47 10.53 1.50
N GLY A 156 -8.27 10.23 2.52
CA GLY A 156 -8.03 10.67 3.90
C GLY A 156 -6.74 10.10 4.48
N ALA A 157 -6.50 8.81 4.27
CA ALA A 157 -5.25 8.17 4.70
C ALA A 157 -4.02 8.76 4.00
N LEU A 158 -4.11 9.06 2.70
CA LEU A 158 -3.04 9.73 1.95
C LEU A 158 -2.76 11.14 2.46
N ALA A 159 -3.78 11.91 2.79
CA ALA A 159 -3.61 13.24 3.39
C ALA A 159 -2.95 13.18 4.77
N ALA A 160 -3.13 12.07 5.50
CA ALA A 160 -2.48 11.83 6.77
C ALA A 160 -1.03 11.31 6.64
N TRP A 161 -0.66 10.73 5.49
CA TRP A 161 0.66 10.16 5.26
C TRP A 161 1.73 11.23 5.01
N THR A 162 2.91 11.07 5.63
CA THR A 162 3.99 12.08 5.57
C THR A 162 4.53 12.30 4.15
N ALA A 163 4.54 11.28 3.31
CA ALA A 163 4.96 11.40 1.91
C ALA A 163 3.80 11.72 0.95
N GLY A 164 2.61 12.01 1.44
CA GLY A 164 1.43 12.29 0.60
C GLY A 164 1.61 13.45 -0.37
N ALA A 165 2.43 14.46 -0.02
CA ALA A 165 2.75 15.59 -0.89
C ALA A 165 3.57 15.20 -2.15
N HIS A 166 4.15 14.01 -2.17
CA HIS A 166 4.96 13.51 -3.29
C HIS A 166 4.19 12.60 -4.24
N VAL A 167 2.92 12.33 -3.94
CA VAL A 167 2.06 11.49 -4.78
C VAL A 167 1.66 12.24 -6.05
N SER A 168 1.71 11.55 -7.20
CA SER A 168 1.37 12.16 -8.49
C SER A 168 -0.10 12.60 -8.56
N GLU A 169 -0.34 13.74 -9.23
CA GLU A 169 -1.69 14.25 -9.46
C GLU A 169 -2.60 13.24 -10.18
N GLY A 170 -2.06 12.48 -11.13
CA GLY A 170 -2.83 11.46 -11.84
C GLY A 170 -3.36 10.38 -10.90
N TYR A 171 -2.55 9.90 -9.97
CA TYR A 171 -2.98 8.94 -8.95
C TYR A 171 -4.05 9.55 -8.03
N LEU A 172 -3.83 10.78 -7.57
CA LEU A 172 -4.76 11.48 -6.68
C LEU A 172 -6.12 11.70 -7.34
N SER A 173 -6.13 12.23 -8.57
CA SER A 173 -7.38 12.59 -9.26
C SER A 173 -8.11 11.40 -9.85
N GLU A 174 -7.39 10.44 -10.43
CA GLU A 174 -7.99 9.33 -11.20
C GLU A 174 -8.23 8.07 -10.34
N VAL A 175 -7.44 7.86 -9.28
CA VAL A 175 -7.52 6.66 -8.45
C VAL A 175 -8.20 6.93 -7.12
N VAL A 176 -7.91 8.07 -6.50
CA VAL A 176 -8.36 8.38 -5.15
C VAL A 176 -9.44 9.48 -5.10
N GLY A 177 -9.62 10.21 -6.20
CA GLY A 177 -10.58 11.33 -6.24
C GLY A 177 -10.19 12.51 -5.34
N ALA A 178 -8.93 12.64 -4.98
CA ALA A 178 -8.42 13.69 -4.11
C ALA A 178 -7.58 14.71 -4.89
N SER A 179 -7.44 15.91 -4.35
CA SER A 179 -6.45 16.90 -4.79
C SER A 179 -5.09 16.63 -4.14
N ALA A 180 -4.04 17.32 -4.62
CA ALA A 180 -2.70 17.22 -4.05
C ALA A 180 -2.72 17.28 -2.52
N GLY A 181 -2.13 16.26 -1.91
CA GLY A 181 -2.14 16.07 -0.46
C GLY A 181 -1.18 17.01 0.26
N SER A 182 -1.54 17.40 1.47
CA SER A 182 -0.60 17.95 2.44
C SER A 182 0.18 16.80 3.08
N SER A 183 1.46 17.03 3.42
CA SER A 183 2.24 16.13 4.25
C SER A 183 1.57 15.99 5.62
N GLY A 184 1.20 14.78 5.98
CA GLY A 184 0.56 14.45 7.27
C GLY A 184 1.58 14.11 8.37
N ALA A 185 1.12 13.39 9.39
CA ALA A 185 1.92 13.02 10.57
C ALA A 185 2.22 11.52 10.67
N TYR A 186 1.72 10.70 9.75
CA TYR A 186 1.82 9.25 9.80
C TYR A 186 2.79 8.73 8.72
N PRO A 187 3.95 8.17 9.11
CA PRO A 187 4.93 7.70 8.12
C PRO A 187 4.58 6.35 7.49
N LEU A 188 3.59 5.64 8.02
CA LEU A 188 3.12 4.37 7.49
C LEU A 188 1.67 4.50 7.02
N ILE A 189 1.36 3.92 5.87
CA ILE A 189 0.01 3.86 5.31
C ILE A 189 -0.30 2.47 4.79
N VAL A 190 -1.53 1.99 5.01
CA VAL A 190 -2.06 0.84 4.26
C VAL A 190 -2.57 1.33 2.92
N ALA A 191 -1.99 0.86 1.84
CA ALA A 191 -2.33 1.31 0.50
C ALA A 191 -2.01 0.24 -0.57
N PRO A 192 -2.56 0.39 -1.79
CA PRO A 192 -2.11 -0.39 -2.93
C PRO A 192 -0.61 -0.14 -3.20
N ARG A 193 0.08 -1.16 -3.68
CA ARG A 193 1.52 -1.12 -3.95
C ARG A 193 1.89 -0.11 -5.05
N SER A 194 0.96 0.18 -5.95
CA SER A 194 1.06 1.26 -6.94
C SER A 194 1.32 2.64 -6.32
N LEU A 195 0.98 2.85 -5.03
CA LEU A 195 1.31 4.08 -4.32
C LEU A 195 2.83 4.33 -4.27
N ALA A 196 3.65 3.28 -4.19
CA ALA A 196 5.10 3.45 -4.27
C ALA A 196 5.55 4.02 -5.62
N ALA A 197 4.90 3.62 -6.72
CA ALA A 197 5.15 4.19 -8.04
C ALA A 197 4.57 5.61 -8.20
N ALA A 198 3.42 5.87 -7.58
CA ALA A 198 2.80 7.20 -7.57
C ALA A 198 3.60 8.25 -6.79
N ALA A 199 4.33 7.82 -5.75
CA ALA A 199 5.24 8.63 -4.95
C ALA A 199 6.70 8.58 -5.48
N ALA A 200 6.91 8.22 -6.74
CA ALA A 200 8.24 8.14 -7.34
C ALA A 200 8.92 9.51 -7.43
N THR A 201 10.24 9.50 -7.27
CA THR A 201 11.07 10.67 -7.54
C THR A 201 11.09 11.00 -9.04
N ASN A 202 11.65 12.15 -9.41
CA ASN A 202 11.79 12.56 -10.81
C ASN A 202 12.60 11.56 -11.66
N THR A 203 13.44 10.72 -11.03
CA THR A 203 14.23 9.69 -11.74
C THR A 203 13.39 8.46 -12.12
N GLY A 204 12.20 8.30 -11.55
CA GLY A 204 11.28 7.21 -11.85
C GLY A 204 11.67 5.84 -11.28
N ALA A 205 12.94 5.63 -10.89
CA ALA A 205 13.44 4.36 -10.36
C ALA A 205 13.57 4.35 -8.82
N ASP A 206 13.25 5.46 -8.16
CA ASP A 206 13.23 5.59 -6.71
C ASP A 206 11.92 6.24 -6.28
N SER A 207 11.54 6.06 -5.02
CA SER A 207 10.29 6.58 -4.47
C SER A 207 10.49 7.06 -3.03
N TYR A 208 9.68 8.02 -2.61
CA TYR A 208 9.54 8.38 -1.20
C TYR A 208 8.88 7.26 -0.39
N GLY A 209 8.00 6.47 -1.04
CA GLY A 209 7.34 5.32 -0.45
C GLY A 209 8.09 4.01 -0.71
N THR A 210 8.09 3.10 0.28
CA THR A 210 8.56 1.74 0.10
C THR A 210 7.59 0.74 0.72
N ALA A 211 7.21 -0.30 -0.04
CA ALA A 211 6.35 -1.36 0.44
C ALA A 211 7.10 -2.28 1.41
N ILE A 212 6.49 -2.60 2.53
CA ILE A 212 6.98 -3.60 3.48
C ILE A 212 6.47 -4.97 3.01
N SER A 213 7.30 -5.70 2.28
CA SER A 213 6.87 -6.91 1.54
C SER A 213 6.21 -7.98 2.42
N SER A 214 6.60 -8.11 3.69
CA SER A 214 6.01 -9.06 4.65
C SER A 214 4.60 -8.67 5.12
N THR A 215 4.10 -7.51 4.72
CA THR A 215 2.75 -7.02 5.05
C THR A 215 1.83 -7.02 3.85
N CYS A 216 2.29 -7.55 2.70
CA CYS A 216 1.54 -7.48 1.46
C CYS A 216 0.58 -8.66 1.31
N ILE A 217 -0.67 -8.36 0.97
CA ILE A 217 -1.64 -9.33 0.51
C ILE A 217 -1.80 -9.20 -1.01
N ALA A 218 -1.78 -10.33 -1.70
CA ALA A 218 -1.97 -10.36 -3.14
C ALA A 218 -3.39 -9.87 -3.50
N ARG A 219 -3.47 -8.93 -4.46
CA ARG A 219 -4.74 -8.40 -4.93
C ARG A 219 -4.76 -8.37 -6.46
N ILE A 220 -5.61 -9.23 -7.02
CA ILE A 220 -5.90 -9.19 -8.45
C ILE A 220 -6.89 -8.06 -8.71
N MET A 221 -6.64 -7.33 -9.78
CA MET A 221 -7.46 -6.22 -10.23
C MET A 221 -8.39 -6.68 -11.35
N TYR A 222 -9.69 -6.49 -11.14
CA TYR A 222 -10.71 -6.87 -12.11
C TYR A 222 -11.38 -5.64 -12.72
N ALA A 223 -11.77 -5.82 -13.97
CA ALA A 223 -12.65 -4.94 -14.71
C ALA A 223 -13.96 -5.67 -15.03
N ALA A 224 -15.10 -4.99 -14.96
CA ALA A 224 -16.38 -5.56 -15.34
C ALA A 224 -17.25 -4.51 -16.03
N PRO A 225 -18.07 -4.88 -17.05
CA PRO A 225 -19.11 -4.00 -17.54
C PRO A 225 -20.18 -3.83 -16.45
N THR A 226 -20.77 -2.66 -16.33
CA THR A 226 -21.95 -2.49 -15.49
C THR A 226 -23.13 -3.29 -16.05
N ALA A 227 -24.18 -3.49 -15.26
CA ALA A 227 -25.35 -4.28 -15.70
C ALA A 227 -26.09 -3.70 -16.90
N SER A 228 -25.92 -2.41 -17.18
CA SER A 228 -26.55 -1.70 -18.31
C SER A 228 -25.61 -0.63 -18.86
N PRO A 229 -24.50 -1.00 -19.52
CA PRO A 229 -23.60 -0.04 -20.11
C PRO A 229 -24.31 0.72 -21.23
N ALA A 230 -24.06 2.01 -21.32
CA ALA A 230 -24.65 2.87 -22.36
C ALA A 230 -23.86 2.79 -23.68
N SER A 231 -22.67 2.18 -23.69
CA SER A 231 -21.75 2.17 -24.81
C SER A 231 -21.14 0.78 -25.05
N ASP A 232 -21.03 0.38 -26.32
CA ASP A 232 -20.28 -0.80 -26.76
C ASP A 232 -18.76 -0.66 -26.47
N GLY A 233 -18.30 0.54 -26.10
CA GLY A 233 -16.94 0.79 -25.67
C GLY A 233 -16.56 0.08 -24.38
N ALA A 234 -17.55 -0.36 -23.57
CA ALA A 234 -17.33 -1.10 -22.34
C ALA A 234 -16.58 -2.42 -22.56
N GLU A 235 -17.10 -3.27 -23.45
CA GLU A 235 -16.45 -4.55 -23.79
C GLU A 235 -15.10 -4.32 -24.46
N SER A 236 -15.02 -3.32 -25.36
CA SER A 236 -13.77 -2.96 -26.04
C SER A 236 -12.68 -2.52 -25.04
N LEU A 237 -13.03 -1.79 -23.99
CA LEU A 237 -12.07 -1.36 -22.96
C LEU A 237 -11.53 -2.56 -22.18
N ILE A 238 -12.41 -3.48 -21.77
CA ILE A 238 -12.00 -4.63 -20.95
C ILE A 238 -11.10 -5.58 -21.78
N ALA A 239 -11.46 -5.86 -23.02
CA ALA A 239 -10.63 -6.66 -23.93
C ALA A 239 -9.27 -5.97 -24.18
N TRP A 240 -9.27 -4.65 -24.38
CA TRP A 240 -8.04 -3.88 -24.62
C TRP A 240 -7.11 -3.89 -23.39
N LEU A 241 -7.65 -3.84 -22.15
CA LEU A 241 -6.86 -3.88 -20.91
C LEU A 241 -6.04 -5.18 -20.76
N GLN A 242 -6.47 -6.28 -21.36
CA GLN A 242 -5.71 -7.54 -21.38
C GLN A 242 -4.65 -7.59 -22.49
N GLY A 243 -4.69 -6.65 -23.43
CA GLY A 243 -3.74 -6.60 -24.55
C GLY A 243 -2.35 -6.07 -24.13
N GLU A 244 -1.28 -6.50 -24.83
CA GLU A 244 0.10 -6.15 -24.53
C GLU A 244 0.32 -4.63 -24.44
N THR A 245 -0.28 -3.84 -25.33
CA THR A 245 -0.15 -2.37 -25.32
C THR A 245 -0.64 -1.77 -24.03
N ALA A 246 -1.83 -2.17 -23.57
CA ALA A 246 -2.41 -1.70 -22.31
C ALA A 246 -1.56 -2.15 -21.12
N GLN A 247 -1.18 -3.43 -21.08
CA GLN A 247 -0.37 -4.00 -20.01
C GLN A 247 0.98 -3.28 -19.86
N ARG A 248 1.66 -2.95 -20.98
CA ARG A 248 2.88 -2.15 -20.96
C ARG A 248 2.65 -0.72 -20.50
N SER A 249 1.58 -0.09 -20.95
CA SER A 249 1.24 1.28 -20.55
C SER A 249 0.97 1.37 -19.06
N LEU A 250 0.16 0.45 -18.52
CA LEU A 250 -0.13 0.37 -17.09
C LEU A 250 1.14 0.09 -16.27
N ALA A 251 2.02 -0.79 -16.72
CA ALA A 251 3.29 -1.07 -16.06
C ALA A 251 4.24 0.13 -16.11
N THR A 252 4.32 0.83 -17.24
CA THR A 252 5.19 2.01 -17.44
C THR A 252 4.78 3.16 -16.52
N THR A 253 3.49 3.38 -16.36
CA THR A 253 2.96 4.40 -15.44
C THR A 253 3.07 3.96 -13.96
N GLY A 254 3.18 2.65 -13.71
CA GLY A 254 3.16 2.06 -12.37
C GLY A 254 1.76 2.04 -11.76
N ALA A 255 0.72 2.14 -12.59
CA ALA A 255 -0.67 2.10 -12.13
C ALA A 255 -1.10 0.70 -11.69
N VAL A 256 -0.62 -0.33 -12.40
CA VAL A 256 -0.91 -1.74 -12.13
C VAL A 256 0.31 -2.58 -12.50
N TYR A 257 0.59 -3.63 -11.75
CA TYR A 257 1.55 -4.65 -12.15
C TYR A 257 0.90 -5.56 -13.18
N PRO A 258 1.52 -5.77 -14.36
CA PRO A 258 0.90 -6.53 -15.44
C PRO A 258 0.71 -8.00 -15.07
N ILE A 259 -0.29 -8.64 -15.67
CA ILE A 259 -0.57 -10.07 -15.47
C ILE A 259 0.61 -10.91 -15.98
N ASP A 260 1.18 -10.56 -17.15
CA ASP A 260 2.45 -11.11 -17.61
C ASP A 260 3.59 -10.27 -17.00
N GLY A 261 4.25 -10.82 -15.99
CA GLY A 261 5.34 -10.16 -15.27
C GLY A 261 6.54 -9.77 -16.16
N VAL A 262 6.70 -10.40 -17.32
CA VAL A 262 7.75 -10.02 -18.29
C VAL A 262 7.53 -8.60 -18.81
N LEU A 263 6.29 -8.15 -18.92
CA LEU A 263 5.93 -6.81 -19.37
C LEU A 263 6.26 -5.72 -18.31
N ALA A 264 6.55 -6.11 -17.07
CA ALA A 264 7.00 -5.19 -16.03
C ALA A 264 8.49 -4.82 -16.14
N THR A 265 9.28 -5.56 -16.93
CA THR A 265 10.72 -5.33 -17.06
C THR A 265 10.99 -3.90 -17.56
N ASP A 266 11.92 -3.21 -16.87
CA ASP A 266 12.30 -1.81 -17.14
C ASP A 266 11.14 -0.79 -17.10
N THR A 267 10.16 -1.05 -16.24
CA THR A 267 9.03 -0.15 -16.01
C THR A 267 8.93 0.28 -14.54
N LYS A 268 8.16 1.33 -14.25
CA LYS A 268 7.88 1.75 -12.87
C LYS A 268 7.28 0.62 -12.02
N ALA A 269 6.38 -0.18 -12.57
CA ALA A 269 5.81 -1.32 -11.89
C ALA A 269 6.89 -2.33 -11.49
N GLY A 270 7.81 -2.65 -12.41
CA GLY A 270 8.94 -3.54 -12.13
C GLY A 270 9.89 -2.99 -11.08
N TRP A 271 10.23 -1.70 -11.13
CA TRP A 271 11.19 -1.09 -10.22
C TRP A 271 10.62 -0.82 -8.81
N LEU A 272 9.37 -0.38 -8.73
CA LEU A 272 8.82 0.22 -7.50
C LEU A 272 7.73 -0.62 -6.84
N MET A 273 6.99 -1.43 -7.61
CA MET A 273 6.03 -2.33 -7.00
C MET A 273 6.71 -3.62 -6.52
N GLY A 274 7.80 -4.08 -7.18
CA GLY A 274 8.61 -5.18 -6.71
C GLY A 274 7.82 -6.47 -6.42
N ILE A 275 6.74 -6.70 -7.17
CA ILE A 275 5.96 -7.92 -7.08
C ILE A 275 6.82 -9.01 -7.72
N SER A 276 7.46 -9.81 -6.88
CA SER A 276 8.24 -10.95 -7.32
C SER A 276 7.43 -12.22 -7.09
N GLY A 277 7.55 -13.14 -8.02
CA GLY A 277 7.07 -14.51 -7.83
C GLY A 277 5.88 -14.88 -8.68
N ASP A 278 5.69 -16.15 -8.67
CA ASP A 278 4.85 -17.00 -9.44
C ASP A 278 3.41 -16.55 -9.60
N PRO A 279 2.74 -17.18 -10.54
CA PRO A 279 1.51 -16.70 -11.12
C PRO A 279 0.53 -16.29 -10.04
N ILE A 280 -0.18 -15.25 -10.37
CA ILE A 280 -1.37 -14.80 -9.68
C ILE A 280 -2.17 -16.03 -9.27
N VAL A 281 -2.06 -16.40 -8.00
CA VAL A 281 -2.98 -17.36 -7.40
C VAL A 281 -4.19 -16.52 -7.03
N ALA A 282 -5.33 -16.82 -7.60
CA ALA A 282 -6.60 -16.30 -7.08
C ALA A 282 -6.61 -16.63 -5.60
N ASP A 283 -6.82 -15.63 -4.79
CA ASP A 283 -6.90 -15.83 -3.36
C ASP A 283 -8.16 -16.67 -3.05
N GLU A 284 -7.98 -17.98 -2.98
CA GLU A 284 -9.00 -18.90 -2.49
C GLU A 284 -9.40 -18.57 -1.04
N THR A 285 -8.62 -17.70 -0.40
CA THR A 285 -8.84 -17.18 0.96
C THR A 285 -9.65 -15.91 1.01
N VAL A 286 -10.27 -15.45 -0.08
CA VAL A 286 -11.47 -14.61 0.06
C VAL A 286 -12.48 -15.49 0.79
N GLY A 287 -12.21 -15.69 2.07
CA GLY A 287 -13.05 -16.41 2.99
C GLY A 287 -14.46 -15.88 2.76
N SER A 288 -15.45 -16.71 2.86
CA SER A 288 -16.83 -16.34 2.64
C SER A 288 -17.10 -14.91 3.13
N LEU A 289 -17.97 -14.17 2.52
CA LEU A 289 -18.38 -12.82 2.98
C LEU A 289 -18.70 -12.80 4.48
N ASP A 290 -19.08 -13.94 5.03
CA ASP A 290 -19.33 -14.14 6.46
C ASP A 290 -18.04 -14.08 7.29
N ALA A 291 -16.96 -14.70 6.86
CA ALA A 291 -15.66 -14.62 7.56
C ALA A 291 -15.13 -13.19 7.56
N MET A 292 -15.21 -12.49 6.43
CA MET A 292 -14.84 -11.07 6.34
C MET A 292 -15.67 -10.23 7.31
N SER A 293 -16.98 -10.43 7.36
CA SER A 293 -17.87 -9.72 8.28
C SER A 293 -17.48 -9.94 9.74
N ALA A 294 -17.12 -11.17 10.12
CA ALA A 294 -16.65 -11.50 11.48
C ALA A 294 -15.32 -10.82 11.82
N TRP A 295 -14.36 -10.79 10.89
CA TRP A 295 -13.07 -10.11 11.08
C TRP A 295 -13.25 -8.60 11.22
N LEU A 296 -14.09 -7.97 10.40
CA LEU A 296 -14.40 -6.55 10.48
C LEU A 296 -15.06 -6.18 11.81
N ALA A 297 -15.98 -7.02 12.29
CA ALA A 297 -16.63 -6.82 13.58
C ALA A 297 -15.61 -6.92 14.74
N THR A 298 -14.70 -7.91 14.68
CA THR A 298 -13.63 -8.09 15.67
C THR A 298 -12.69 -6.89 15.68
N TRP A 299 -12.25 -6.43 14.50
CA TRP A 299 -11.41 -5.27 14.31
C TRP A 299 -12.04 -4.00 14.90
N SER A 300 -13.27 -3.69 14.49
CA SER A 300 -13.99 -2.49 14.93
C SER A 300 -14.22 -2.49 16.45
N SER A 301 -14.61 -3.63 17.01
CA SER A 301 -14.82 -3.78 18.46
C SER A 301 -13.53 -3.58 19.25
N ALA A 302 -12.42 -4.09 18.73
CA ALA A 302 -11.10 -3.95 19.37
C ALA A 302 -10.65 -2.49 19.40
N LEU A 303 -10.82 -1.74 18.31
CA LEU A 303 -10.44 -0.33 18.23
C LEU A 303 -11.36 0.58 19.07
N ALA A 304 -12.62 0.21 19.25
CA ALA A 304 -13.55 0.93 20.10
C ALA A 304 -13.26 0.75 21.61
N SER A 305 -12.48 -0.28 21.98
CA SER A 305 -12.10 -0.56 23.36
C SER A 305 -10.82 0.21 23.73
N PRO A 306 -10.72 0.80 24.95
CA PRO A 306 -9.48 1.44 25.37
C PRO A 306 -8.33 0.45 25.31
N ALA A 307 -7.19 0.89 24.77
CA ALA A 307 -5.97 0.07 24.75
C ALA A 307 -5.64 -0.42 26.16
N PRO A 308 -5.21 -1.68 26.34
CA PRO A 308 -4.81 -2.17 27.64
C PRO A 308 -3.70 -1.27 28.18
N THR A 309 -3.95 -0.65 29.32
CA THR A 309 -2.93 0.09 30.05
C THR A 309 -1.90 -0.92 30.51
N THR A 310 -0.80 -1.03 29.81
CA THR A 310 0.37 -1.73 30.34
C THR A 310 0.72 -1.01 31.64
N PRO A 311 0.79 -1.70 32.80
CA PRO A 311 1.30 -1.08 34.01
C PRO A 311 2.71 -0.59 33.66
N SER A 312 2.94 0.72 33.79
CA SER A 312 4.27 1.27 33.72
C SER A 312 5.04 0.57 34.83
N THR A 313 5.95 -0.33 34.47
CA THR A 313 6.96 -0.80 35.38
C THR A 313 7.68 0.48 35.82
N PRO A 314 7.65 0.86 37.11
CA PRO A 314 8.40 2.03 37.53
C PRO A 314 9.86 1.78 37.15
N ASP A 315 10.46 2.76 36.49
CA ASP A 315 11.90 2.76 36.26
C ASP A 315 12.58 2.39 37.58
N PRO A 316 13.57 1.50 37.57
CA PRO A 316 14.32 1.22 38.78
C PRO A 316 14.88 2.53 39.27
N VAL A 317 14.38 2.97 40.44
CA VAL A 317 14.93 4.10 41.16
C VAL A 317 16.41 3.78 41.39
N THR A 318 17.27 4.41 40.63
CA THR A 318 18.70 4.43 40.93
C THR A 318 18.83 5.22 42.21
N ASP A 319 19.00 4.48 43.26
CA ASP A 319 19.42 5.03 44.57
C ASP A 319 20.75 5.76 44.35
N PRO A 320 20.84 7.07 44.61
CA PRO A 320 22.12 7.77 44.57
C PRO A 320 22.83 7.46 45.88
N GLY A 321 23.44 6.28 45.94
CA GLY A 321 24.41 5.98 47.00
C GLY A 321 25.55 6.96 46.91
N THR A 322 25.51 7.91 47.81
CA THR A 322 26.61 8.77 48.24
C THR A 322 27.81 7.91 48.61
N GLN A 323 28.82 7.90 47.76
CA GLN A 323 30.18 7.62 48.20
C GLN A 323 31.02 8.87 47.95
N ASP A 324 31.28 9.57 49.08
CA ASP A 324 32.38 10.52 49.17
C ASP A 324 33.67 9.78 48.84
N VAL A 325 34.28 10.10 47.74
CA VAL A 325 35.66 9.75 47.42
C VAL A 325 36.46 11.03 47.47
N GLU A 326 37.28 11.07 48.53
CA GLU A 326 38.30 12.07 48.82
C GLU A 326 39.26 12.22 47.64
N PRO A 327 39.67 13.44 47.25
CA PRO A 327 40.52 13.63 46.07
C PRO A 327 41.98 13.25 46.39
N GLU A 328 42.52 12.34 45.60
CA GLU A 328 43.92 11.93 45.61
C GLU A 328 44.80 13.09 45.08
N PRO A 329 45.98 13.35 45.68
CA PRO A 329 46.83 14.48 45.34
C PRO A 329 47.57 14.28 44.03
N ALA A 330 47.72 15.35 43.25
CA ALA A 330 48.39 15.41 41.98
C ALA A 330 49.89 15.00 42.11
N PRO A 331 50.43 14.24 41.11
CA PRO A 331 51.87 14.02 41.00
C PRO A 331 52.59 15.23 40.42
N ALA A 332 53.75 15.46 41.01
CA ALA A 332 54.63 16.57 40.76
C ALA A 332 55.26 16.60 39.35
N ASP A 333 55.55 17.82 38.92
CA ASP A 333 56.34 18.18 37.76
C ASP A 333 57.63 17.39 37.61
N ASN A 334 57.94 16.97 36.41
CA ASN A 334 59.29 16.64 36.00
C ASN A 334 59.61 17.33 34.67
N PRO A 335 60.80 17.97 34.58
CA PRO A 335 61.07 18.94 33.54
C PRO A 335 61.59 18.33 32.21
N ALA A 336 61.45 19.15 31.20
CA ALA A 336 61.91 19.07 29.86
C ALA A 336 63.22 18.32 29.60
N THR A 337 63.22 17.54 28.51
CA THR A 337 64.39 17.38 27.64
C THR A 337 64.03 17.68 26.21
N ASP A 338 64.61 18.72 25.75
CA ASP A 338 64.80 19.22 24.40
C ASP A 338 65.68 18.26 23.59
N ALA A 339 65.27 17.95 22.37
CA ALA A 339 66.08 17.55 21.20
C ALA A 339 65.08 17.39 20.04
N GLY A 340 64.99 18.24 19.08
CA GLY A 340 66.04 18.65 18.19
C GLY A 340 65.93 17.87 16.89
N TYR A 341 65.48 18.55 15.82
CA TYR A 341 65.88 18.30 14.41
C TYR A 341 65.37 17.00 13.74
N GLU A 342 64.86 16.93 12.53
CA GLU A 342 65.28 17.50 11.23
C GLU A 342 64.14 17.45 10.22
N ASP A 343 64.15 18.45 9.41
CA ASP A 343 63.60 18.69 8.11
C ASP A 343 64.07 17.64 7.08
N SER A 344 63.20 17.14 6.25
CA SER A 344 63.56 16.73 4.88
C SER A 344 62.35 16.81 3.95
N SER A 345 62.38 17.89 3.20
CA SER A 345 61.79 18.04 1.88
C SER A 345 62.22 16.91 0.93
N GLY A 346 61.32 16.49 0.09
CA GLY A 346 61.58 15.57 -1.05
C GLY A 346 60.45 15.61 -2.03
N ASP A 347 60.63 16.37 -3.06
CA ASP A 347 59.87 16.48 -4.32
C ASP A 347 59.91 15.19 -5.15
N GLU A 348 59.05 15.21 -6.20
CA GLU A 348 59.07 14.40 -7.47
C GLU A 348 58.40 13.02 -7.37
N GLU A 349 57.46 12.66 -8.24
CA GLU A 349 57.06 12.95 -9.65
C GLU A 349 55.57 12.65 -9.86
#